data_d4a8e41b55b48b27a0a9a4b604f4cc12
#
_entry.id   d4a8e41b55b48b27a0a9a4b604f4cc12
#
_cell.length_a   1.000
_cell.length_b   1.000
_cell.length_c   1.000
_cell.angle_alpha   90.00
_cell.angle_beta   90.00
_cell.angle_gamma   90.00
#
_symmetry.space_group_name_H-M   'P 1'
#
loop_
_entity.id
_entity.type
_entity.pdbx_description
1 polymer ?
#
loop_
_entity_poly.entity_id
_entity_poly.type
_entity_poly.pdbx_seq_one_letter_code
_entity_poly.pdbx_strand_id
1 'polypeptide(L)'
;MFVASTSADPFDLVLVGGGLQNGLIALCVLRDRPDCRIVMVEAAPEIGGNHTWCVHAQDVPTTARTWFEPLLVRRWPGYQVSFPDRQRHLASSYAVVSSERFARVVTDTLSRHAGCSLLTRTRATHLTRQQVQLEDGRSLRARLVIDARGPDPQAFVGHCGYQKFLGLELDMRAPHGLIEPILMDARCAQTDGYRFFYVLPLATERLLVEETRFSLTPQLDCEDARSAVLAYAARFGTVAH
;
A
#
# COMPACT_ATOMS: atom_id res chain seq x y z
N MET A 1 3.03 3.82 39.68
CA MET A 1 3.26 2.36 39.69
C MET A 1 1.96 1.72 39.19
N PHE A 2 1.77 1.67 37.87
CA PHE A 2 0.60 1.02 37.26
C PHE A 2 0.97 -0.43 36.95
N VAL A 3 0.36 -1.34 37.67
CA VAL A 3 0.45 -2.78 37.46
C VAL A 3 -0.20 -3.06 36.09
N ALA A 4 0.58 -3.50 35.13
CA ALA A 4 0.08 -3.99 33.86
C ALA A 4 -0.87 -5.17 34.15
N SER A 5 -2.15 -5.00 33.84
CA SER A 5 -3.14 -6.08 33.82
C SER A 5 -2.63 -7.14 32.83
N THR A 6 -2.10 -8.22 33.37
CA THR A 6 -1.89 -9.45 32.62
C THR A 6 -3.27 -10.04 32.33
N SER A 7 -3.87 -9.68 31.19
CA SER A 7 -4.98 -10.45 30.63
C SER A 7 -4.51 -11.90 30.55
N ALA A 8 -5.16 -12.80 31.28
CA ALA A 8 -4.71 -14.16 31.50
C ALA A 8 -4.64 -15.01 30.21
N ASP A 9 -5.35 -14.64 29.16
CA ASP A 9 -5.42 -15.39 27.92
C ASP A 9 -4.64 -14.72 26.78
N PRO A 10 -3.76 -15.45 26.10
CA PRO A 10 -3.01 -14.92 24.94
C PRO A 10 -3.96 -14.57 23.79
N PHE A 11 -3.57 -13.61 22.95
CA PHE A 11 -4.21 -13.40 21.66
C PHE A 11 -4.02 -14.62 20.75
N ASP A 12 -4.91 -14.82 19.79
CA ASP A 12 -4.65 -15.81 18.74
C ASP A 12 -3.55 -15.31 17.81
N LEU A 13 -3.62 -14.04 17.42
CA LEU A 13 -2.62 -13.40 16.56
C LEU A 13 -2.16 -12.05 17.13
N VAL A 14 -0.85 -11.81 17.05
CA VAL A 14 -0.26 -10.47 17.10
C VAL A 14 0.32 -10.14 15.72
N LEU A 15 -0.21 -9.10 15.10
CA LEU A 15 0.18 -8.63 13.77
C LEU A 15 1.06 -7.39 13.94
N VAL A 16 2.35 -7.48 13.70
CA VAL A 16 3.30 -6.37 13.85
C VAL A 16 3.55 -5.71 12.50
N GLY A 17 3.20 -4.43 12.40
CA GLY A 17 3.12 -3.64 11.17
C GLY A 17 1.70 -3.61 10.60
N GLY A 18 1.13 -2.41 10.49
CA GLY A 18 -0.21 -2.13 9.96
C GLY A 18 -0.25 -1.96 8.44
N GLY A 19 0.65 -2.61 7.71
CA GLY A 19 0.69 -2.58 6.25
C GLY A 19 -0.30 -3.54 5.59
N LEU A 20 -0.29 -3.54 4.24
CA LEU A 20 -1.22 -4.31 3.41
C LEU A 20 -1.29 -5.79 3.82
N GLN A 21 -0.14 -6.43 4.02
CA GLN A 21 -0.09 -7.86 4.34
C GLN A 21 -0.89 -8.19 5.60
N ASN A 22 -0.61 -7.51 6.71
CA ASN A 22 -1.29 -7.78 7.97
C ASN A 22 -2.76 -7.36 7.96
N GLY A 23 -3.10 -6.29 7.24
CA GLY A 23 -4.50 -5.91 7.04
C GLY A 23 -5.29 -6.98 6.29
N LEU A 24 -4.74 -7.50 5.19
CA LEU A 24 -5.39 -8.59 4.44
C LEU A 24 -5.52 -9.87 5.27
N ILE A 25 -4.50 -10.20 6.08
CA ILE A 25 -4.56 -11.34 7.02
C ILE A 25 -5.69 -11.13 8.02
N ALA A 26 -5.79 -9.96 8.65
CA ALA A 26 -6.85 -9.67 9.61
C ALA A 26 -8.25 -9.81 8.99
N LEU A 27 -8.47 -9.21 7.80
CA LEU A 27 -9.75 -9.30 7.10
C LEU A 27 -10.11 -10.75 6.74
N CYS A 28 -9.14 -11.50 6.23
CA CYS A 28 -9.36 -12.90 5.84
C CYS A 28 -9.66 -13.78 7.06
N VAL A 29 -8.88 -13.66 8.14
CA VAL A 29 -9.06 -14.46 9.35
C VAL A 29 -10.39 -14.14 10.01
N LEU A 30 -10.75 -12.87 10.18
CA LEU A 30 -12.00 -12.49 10.87
C LEU A 30 -13.25 -12.83 10.07
N ARG A 31 -13.17 -12.92 8.74
CA ARG A 31 -14.26 -13.48 7.92
C ARG A 31 -14.56 -14.94 8.27
N ASP A 32 -13.52 -15.76 8.41
CA ASP A 32 -13.68 -17.20 8.61
C ASP A 32 -13.74 -17.60 10.09
N ARG A 33 -13.18 -16.74 10.95
CA ARG A 33 -13.11 -16.95 12.41
C ARG A 33 -13.41 -15.64 13.15
N PRO A 34 -14.67 -15.23 13.24
CA PRO A 34 -15.06 -13.94 13.83
C PRO A 34 -14.78 -13.82 15.33
N ASP A 35 -14.55 -14.94 16.01
CA ASP A 35 -14.14 -15.04 17.42
C ASP A 35 -12.63 -14.96 17.63
N CYS A 36 -11.84 -14.91 16.57
CA CYS A 36 -10.38 -14.81 16.63
C CYS A 36 -9.94 -13.50 17.31
N ARG A 37 -9.07 -13.61 18.30
CA ARG A 37 -8.55 -12.47 19.07
C ARG A 37 -7.27 -11.95 18.42
N ILE A 38 -7.36 -10.78 17.79
CA ILE A 38 -6.26 -10.18 17.03
C ILE A 38 -5.86 -8.84 17.68
N VAL A 39 -4.56 -8.63 17.91
CA VAL A 39 -4.02 -7.31 18.13
C VAL A 39 -3.07 -6.93 17.00
N MET A 40 -3.33 -5.79 16.37
CA MET A 40 -2.43 -5.19 15.38
C MET A 40 -1.63 -4.07 16.03
N VAL A 41 -0.31 -4.07 15.80
CA VAL A 41 0.63 -3.09 16.37
C VAL A 41 1.27 -2.30 15.24
N GLU A 42 1.12 -0.97 15.26
CA GLU A 42 1.67 -0.06 14.26
C GLU A 42 2.43 1.09 14.93
N ALA A 43 3.65 1.35 14.47
CA ALA A 43 4.50 2.41 15.00
C ALA A 43 4.03 3.81 14.57
N ALA A 44 3.43 3.92 13.39
CA ALA A 44 2.86 5.17 12.86
C ALA A 44 1.53 5.52 13.55
N PRO A 45 1.06 6.77 13.41
CA PRO A 45 -0.25 7.18 13.93
C PRO A 45 -1.43 6.47 13.26
N GLU A 46 -1.25 6.00 12.03
CA GLU A 46 -2.27 5.33 11.23
C GLU A 46 -1.66 4.10 10.52
N ILE A 47 -2.50 3.13 10.19
CA ILE A 47 -2.11 1.98 9.38
C ILE A 47 -2.17 2.32 7.88
N GLY A 48 -1.54 1.48 7.03
CA GLY A 48 -1.56 1.64 5.59
C GLY A 48 -0.45 2.52 5.03
N GLY A 49 0.16 3.39 5.85
CA GLY A 49 1.23 4.30 5.41
C GLY A 49 0.78 5.25 4.29
N ASN A 50 1.69 5.58 3.38
CA ASN A 50 1.45 6.42 2.21
C ASN A 50 1.60 5.57 0.94
N HIS A 51 0.64 4.70 0.68
CA HIS A 51 0.68 3.78 -0.46
C HIS A 51 -0.59 3.85 -1.30
N THR A 52 -0.39 3.64 -2.59
CA THR A 52 -1.44 3.32 -3.55
C THR A 52 -1.16 1.93 -4.10
N TRP A 53 -1.95 0.96 -3.70
CA TRP A 53 -1.80 -0.40 -4.21
C TRP A 53 -2.72 -0.63 -5.39
N CYS A 54 -2.21 -1.35 -6.37
CA CYS A 54 -2.99 -1.75 -7.53
C CYS A 54 -2.99 -3.26 -7.68
N VAL A 55 -4.06 -3.78 -8.27
CA VAL A 55 -4.27 -5.21 -8.42
C VAL A 55 -4.95 -5.52 -9.75
N HIS A 56 -4.50 -6.58 -10.43
CA HIS A 56 -5.25 -7.16 -11.52
C HIS A 56 -6.37 -8.06 -10.95
N ALA A 57 -7.53 -8.04 -11.60
CA ALA A 57 -8.68 -8.83 -11.11
C ALA A 57 -8.37 -10.33 -11.02
N GLN A 58 -7.47 -10.84 -11.87
CA GLN A 58 -7.03 -12.24 -11.87
C GLN A 58 -6.15 -12.61 -10.67
N ASP A 59 -5.51 -11.62 -10.02
CA ASP A 59 -4.65 -11.84 -8.84
C ASP A 59 -5.48 -12.00 -7.56
N VAL A 60 -6.78 -11.64 -7.62
CA VAL A 60 -7.71 -11.81 -6.50
C VAL A 60 -8.47 -13.11 -6.67
N PRO A 61 -8.21 -14.16 -5.85
CA PRO A 61 -8.94 -15.42 -5.91
C PRO A 61 -10.45 -15.20 -5.78
N THR A 62 -11.25 -16.01 -6.46
CA THR A 62 -12.71 -15.90 -6.43
C THR A 62 -13.26 -15.93 -4.99
N THR A 63 -12.66 -16.74 -4.12
CA THR A 63 -13.01 -16.86 -2.70
C THR A 63 -12.70 -15.59 -1.89
N ALA A 64 -11.81 -14.73 -2.40
CA ALA A 64 -11.44 -13.49 -1.73
C ALA A 64 -12.25 -12.27 -2.20
N ARG A 65 -12.89 -12.33 -3.34
CA ARG A 65 -13.53 -11.17 -3.99
C ARG A 65 -14.51 -10.44 -3.09
N THR A 66 -15.35 -11.17 -2.37
CA THR A 66 -16.40 -10.57 -1.53
C THR A 66 -15.84 -9.70 -0.41
N TRP A 67 -14.79 -10.15 0.28
CA TRP A 67 -14.20 -9.39 1.38
C TRP A 67 -13.12 -8.42 0.92
N PHE A 68 -12.57 -8.61 -0.30
CA PHE A 68 -11.58 -7.70 -0.89
C PHE A 68 -12.23 -6.48 -1.57
N GLU A 69 -13.45 -6.65 -2.13
CA GLU A 69 -14.17 -5.59 -2.84
C GLU A 69 -14.31 -4.28 -2.06
N PRO A 70 -14.61 -4.27 -0.74
CA PRO A 70 -14.68 -3.05 0.04
C PRO A 70 -13.39 -2.20 0.09
N LEU A 71 -12.24 -2.81 -0.19
CA LEU A 71 -10.95 -2.12 -0.26
C LEU A 71 -10.79 -1.27 -1.53
N LEU A 72 -11.49 -1.61 -2.61
CA LEU A 72 -11.31 -0.96 -3.89
C LEU A 72 -11.89 0.44 -3.89
N VAL A 73 -11.12 1.40 -4.41
CA VAL A 73 -11.55 2.78 -4.64
C VAL A 73 -12.10 2.92 -6.05
N ARG A 74 -11.41 2.34 -7.03
CA ARG A 74 -11.79 2.39 -8.44
C ARG A 74 -11.33 1.14 -9.17
N ARG A 75 -12.07 0.81 -10.24
CA ARG A 75 -11.76 -0.30 -11.16
C ARG A 75 -11.87 0.19 -12.60
N TRP A 76 -10.99 -0.34 -13.46
CA TRP A 76 -11.00 -0.10 -14.89
C TRP A 76 -11.07 -1.44 -15.64
N PRO A 77 -11.70 -1.47 -16.84
CA PRO A 77 -11.80 -2.70 -17.64
C PRO A 77 -10.48 -3.08 -18.31
N GLY A 78 -9.58 -2.11 -18.45
CA GLY A 78 -8.29 -2.29 -19.11
C GLY A 78 -7.30 -1.21 -18.73
N TYR A 79 -6.16 -1.23 -19.41
CA TYR A 79 -5.08 -0.25 -19.25
C TYR A 79 -4.22 -0.19 -20.51
N GLN A 80 -3.42 0.86 -20.62
CA GLN A 80 -2.49 1.08 -21.72
C GLN A 80 -1.04 0.90 -21.28
N VAL A 81 -0.22 0.40 -22.20
CA VAL A 81 1.24 0.40 -22.11
C VAL A 81 1.84 0.95 -23.41
N SER A 82 2.90 1.77 -23.28
CA SER A 82 3.52 2.45 -24.41
C SER A 82 5.04 2.38 -24.32
N PHE A 83 5.66 1.96 -25.41
CA PHE A 83 7.09 1.90 -25.64
C PHE A 83 7.43 2.73 -26.88
N PRO A 84 8.70 3.09 -27.16
CA PRO A 84 9.04 3.91 -28.31
C PRO A 84 8.40 3.45 -29.62
N ASP A 85 8.43 2.13 -29.90
CA ASP A 85 7.99 1.54 -31.16
C ASP A 85 6.69 0.74 -31.06
N ARG A 86 6.04 0.72 -29.88
CA ARG A 86 4.85 -0.11 -29.65
C ARG A 86 3.93 0.48 -28.59
N GLN A 87 2.66 0.49 -28.90
CA GLN A 87 1.60 0.78 -27.93
C GLN A 87 0.59 -0.36 -27.93
N ARG A 88 0.10 -0.71 -26.74
CA ARG A 88 -0.93 -1.75 -26.58
C ARG A 88 -1.97 -1.29 -25.55
N HIS A 89 -3.21 -1.62 -25.86
CA HIS A 89 -4.30 -1.67 -24.90
C HIS A 89 -4.48 -3.13 -24.44
N LEU A 90 -4.56 -3.34 -23.14
CA LEU A 90 -4.81 -4.65 -22.54
C LEU A 90 -6.18 -4.63 -21.86
N ALA A 91 -7.09 -5.46 -22.37
CA ALA A 91 -8.43 -5.66 -21.81
C ALA A 91 -8.35 -6.59 -20.58
N SER A 92 -7.63 -6.16 -19.55
CA SER A 92 -7.44 -6.85 -18.28
C SER A 92 -7.84 -5.92 -17.16
N SER A 93 -8.86 -6.31 -16.39
CA SER A 93 -9.39 -5.46 -15.33
C SER A 93 -8.31 -5.14 -14.28
N TYR A 94 -8.20 -3.87 -13.98
CA TYR A 94 -7.24 -3.28 -13.04
C TYR A 94 -7.96 -2.44 -11.99
N ALA A 95 -7.51 -2.46 -10.75
CA ALA A 95 -8.17 -1.75 -9.66
C ALA A 95 -7.17 -1.14 -8.70
N VAL A 96 -7.63 -0.15 -7.94
CA VAL A 96 -6.79 0.59 -6.98
C VAL A 96 -7.38 0.53 -5.57
N VAL A 97 -6.48 0.41 -4.59
CA VAL A 97 -6.71 0.52 -3.15
C VAL A 97 -5.86 1.67 -2.64
N SER A 98 -6.46 2.71 -2.07
CA SER A 98 -5.69 3.76 -1.38
C SER A 98 -5.42 3.38 0.08
N SER A 99 -4.36 3.96 0.66
CA SER A 99 -4.01 3.76 2.06
C SER A 99 -5.13 4.18 3.01
N GLU A 100 -5.85 5.28 2.73
CA GLU A 100 -6.98 5.75 3.54
C GLU A 100 -8.17 4.79 3.49
N ARG A 101 -8.48 4.26 2.28
CA ARG A 101 -9.55 3.27 2.13
C ARG A 101 -9.21 1.98 2.86
N PHE A 102 -7.98 1.52 2.71
CA PHE A 102 -7.46 0.35 3.41
C PHE A 102 -7.52 0.55 4.93
N ALA A 103 -6.97 1.66 5.46
CA ALA A 103 -6.95 1.96 6.88
C ALA A 103 -8.36 1.96 7.47
N ARG A 104 -9.31 2.61 6.81
CA ARG A 104 -10.71 2.65 7.24
C ARG A 104 -11.32 1.25 7.30
N VAL A 105 -11.22 0.46 6.22
CA VAL A 105 -11.85 -0.86 6.15
C VAL A 105 -11.26 -1.80 7.22
N VAL A 106 -9.94 -1.80 7.40
CA VAL A 106 -9.29 -2.66 8.40
C VAL A 106 -9.64 -2.23 9.82
N THR A 107 -9.57 -0.92 10.11
CA THR A 107 -9.91 -0.38 11.44
C THR A 107 -11.37 -0.65 11.80
N ASP A 108 -12.30 -0.40 10.88
CA ASP A 108 -13.72 -0.69 11.06
C ASP A 108 -13.97 -2.19 11.31
N THR A 109 -13.24 -3.04 10.60
CA THR A 109 -13.37 -4.49 10.80
C THR A 109 -12.86 -4.89 12.18
N LEU A 110 -11.67 -4.47 12.58
CA LEU A 110 -11.12 -4.78 13.90
C LEU A 110 -12.05 -4.26 15.02
N SER A 111 -12.59 -3.05 14.89
CA SER A 111 -13.44 -2.44 15.91
C SER A 111 -14.78 -3.16 16.14
N ARG A 112 -15.29 -3.87 15.14
CA ARG A 112 -16.53 -4.66 15.25
C ARG A 112 -16.35 -6.01 15.96
N HIS A 113 -15.12 -6.44 16.20
CA HIS A 113 -14.80 -7.72 16.82
C HIS A 113 -14.25 -7.48 18.24
N ALA A 114 -15.02 -7.84 19.26
CA ALA A 114 -14.72 -7.54 20.67
C ALA A 114 -13.36 -8.08 21.16
N GLY A 115 -12.86 -9.14 20.54
CA GLY A 115 -11.54 -9.74 20.83
C GLY A 115 -10.36 -9.04 20.12
N CYS A 116 -10.64 -8.03 19.29
CA CYS A 116 -9.61 -7.38 18.47
C CYS A 116 -9.25 -5.99 18.99
N SER A 117 -8.02 -5.55 18.72
CA SER A 117 -7.55 -4.21 19.02
C SER A 117 -6.50 -3.74 18.03
N LEU A 118 -6.42 -2.41 17.85
CA LEU A 118 -5.41 -1.73 17.06
C LEU A 118 -4.61 -0.80 17.97
N LEU A 119 -3.31 -1.00 18.05
CA LEU A 119 -2.36 -0.18 18.79
C LEU A 119 -1.52 0.62 17.79
N THR A 120 -1.88 1.86 17.55
CA THR A 120 -1.08 2.81 16.76
C THR A 120 -0.13 3.59 17.67
N ARG A 121 0.85 4.31 17.08
CA ARG A 121 1.92 5.00 17.82
C ARG A 121 2.63 4.08 18.83
N THR A 122 2.74 2.80 18.47
CA THR A 122 3.25 1.75 19.34
C THR A 122 4.31 0.95 18.59
N ARG A 123 5.55 1.04 19.03
CA ARG A 123 6.66 0.35 18.41
C ARG A 123 6.93 -1.00 19.09
N ALA A 124 7.01 -2.04 18.28
CA ALA A 124 7.51 -3.34 18.73
C ALA A 124 9.04 -3.37 18.67
N THR A 125 9.69 -3.75 19.78
CA THR A 125 11.15 -3.75 19.93
C THR A 125 11.76 -5.12 19.82
N HIS A 126 11.10 -6.15 20.36
CA HIS A 126 11.56 -7.53 20.27
C HIS A 126 10.39 -8.46 19.98
N LEU A 127 10.64 -9.44 19.10
CA LEU A 127 9.64 -10.41 18.67
C LEU A 127 10.16 -11.83 18.82
N THR A 128 9.28 -12.70 19.29
CA THR A 128 9.43 -14.16 19.22
C THR A 128 8.18 -14.74 18.54
N ARG A 129 8.13 -16.05 18.35
CA ARG A 129 6.93 -16.70 17.76
C ARG A 129 5.63 -16.44 18.54
N GLN A 130 5.74 -16.16 19.85
CA GLN A 130 4.57 -16.09 20.76
C GLN A 130 4.55 -14.85 21.64
N GLN A 131 5.47 -13.94 21.45
CA GLN A 131 5.57 -12.73 22.29
C GLN A 131 6.12 -11.55 21.53
N VAL A 132 5.55 -10.38 21.79
CA VAL A 132 6.03 -9.08 21.30
C VAL A 132 6.29 -8.17 22.50
N GLN A 133 7.50 -7.60 22.57
CA GLN A 133 7.84 -6.53 23.50
C GLN A 133 7.56 -5.18 22.84
N LEU A 134 6.93 -4.28 23.56
CA LEU A 134 6.64 -2.92 23.10
C LEU A 134 7.62 -1.92 23.73
N GLU A 135 7.84 -0.80 23.04
CA GLU A 135 8.75 0.26 23.51
C GLU A 135 8.35 0.86 24.84
N ASP A 136 7.05 0.87 25.16
CA ASP A 136 6.51 1.36 26.44
C ASP A 136 6.60 0.35 27.61
N GLY A 137 7.28 -0.78 27.38
CA GLY A 137 7.52 -1.83 28.38
C GLY A 137 6.39 -2.88 28.48
N ARG A 138 5.28 -2.69 27.78
CA ARG A 138 4.22 -3.73 27.69
C ARG A 138 4.71 -4.93 26.92
N SER A 139 4.12 -6.09 27.22
CA SER A 139 4.37 -7.34 26.51
C SER A 139 3.03 -7.95 26.06
N LEU A 140 2.97 -8.35 24.80
CA LEU A 140 1.82 -9.02 24.22
C LEU A 140 2.16 -10.51 24.00
N ARG A 141 1.28 -11.41 24.47
CA ARG A 141 1.41 -12.85 24.24
C ARG A 141 0.38 -13.31 23.22
N ALA A 142 0.79 -14.18 22.31
CA ALA A 142 -0.09 -14.75 21.29
C ALA A 142 0.25 -16.21 20.99
N ARG A 143 -0.67 -16.91 20.34
CA ARG A 143 -0.40 -18.22 19.76
C ARG A 143 0.55 -18.12 18.58
N LEU A 144 0.45 -17.01 17.82
CA LEU A 144 1.30 -16.71 16.68
C LEU A 144 1.55 -15.20 16.57
N VAL A 145 2.79 -14.83 16.30
CA VAL A 145 3.21 -13.46 15.94
C VAL A 145 3.56 -13.44 14.47
N ILE A 146 3.04 -12.45 13.74
CA ILE A 146 3.36 -12.20 12.32
C ILE A 146 4.07 -10.85 12.23
N ASP A 147 5.33 -10.86 11.78
CA ASP A 147 6.12 -9.66 11.53
C ASP A 147 6.00 -9.25 10.05
N ALA A 148 5.34 -8.12 9.81
CA ALA A 148 5.21 -7.50 8.49
C ALA A 148 5.64 -6.02 8.50
N ARG A 149 6.65 -5.67 9.30
CA ARG A 149 7.22 -4.31 9.35
C ARG A 149 8.03 -3.94 8.11
N GLY A 150 8.20 -4.87 7.19
CA GLY A 150 9.09 -4.75 6.05
C GLY A 150 10.53 -5.20 6.37
N PRO A 151 11.35 -5.39 5.35
CA PRO A 151 12.74 -5.76 5.52
C PRO A 151 13.59 -4.59 6.03
N ASP A 152 14.68 -4.88 6.72
CA ASP A 152 15.70 -3.88 6.99
C ASP A 152 16.38 -3.48 5.66
N PRO A 153 16.29 -2.21 5.23
CA PRO A 153 16.91 -1.77 3.99
C PRO A 153 18.41 -2.03 3.92
N GLN A 154 19.11 -2.03 5.06
CA GLN A 154 20.55 -2.26 5.11
C GLN A 154 20.92 -3.71 4.81
N ALA A 155 20.05 -4.67 5.09
CA ALA A 155 20.28 -6.08 4.80
C ALA A 155 20.42 -6.41 3.31
N PHE A 156 19.97 -5.51 2.41
CA PHE A 156 19.94 -5.72 0.97
C PHE A 156 20.92 -4.84 0.18
N VAL A 157 21.67 -3.98 0.84
CA VAL A 157 22.64 -3.11 0.16
C VAL A 157 23.64 -3.93 -0.66
N GLY A 158 23.74 -3.62 -1.95
CA GLY A 158 24.64 -4.30 -2.89
C GLY A 158 24.16 -5.66 -3.42
N HIS A 159 22.98 -6.14 -2.99
CA HIS A 159 22.44 -7.46 -3.36
C HIS A 159 21.11 -7.40 -4.13
N CYS A 160 20.58 -6.20 -4.41
CA CYS A 160 19.32 -6.03 -5.10
C CYS A 160 19.34 -4.84 -6.07
N GLY A 161 18.43 -4.85 -7.02
CA GLY A 161 18.02 -3.65 -7.76
C GLY A 161 16.91 -2.93 -7.02
N TYR A 162 16.72 -1.66 -7.36
CA TYR A 162 15.75 -0.80 -6.72
C TYR A 162 14.69 -0.33 -7.72
N GLN A 163 13.44 -0.49 -7.34
CA GLN A 163 12.35 0.28 -7.94
C GLN A 163 12.16 1.52 -7.07
N LYS A 164 12.43 2.68 -7.64
CA LYS A 164 12.28 3.96 -6.96
C LYS A 164 11.36 4.87 -7.77
N PHE A 165 10.53 5.63 -7.07
CA PHE A 165 9.53 6.46 -7.74
C PHE A 165 9.11 7.65 -6.88
N LEU A 166 8.56 8.65 -7.57
CA LEU A 166 7.82 9.74 -6.96
C LEU A 166 6.48 9.85 -7.68
N GLY A 167 5.40 9.77 -6.90
CA GLY A 167 4.03 9.94 -7.35
C GLY A 167 3.40 11.19 -6.77
N LEU A 168 2.64 11.91 -7.59
CA LEU A 168 1.85 13.06 -7.18
C LEU A 168 0.37 12.81 -7.52
N GLU A 169 -0.50 12.97 -6.53
CA GLU A 169 -1.92 13.17 -6.81
C GLU A 169 -2.15 14.63 -7.20
N LEU A 170 -2.73 14.82 -8.37
CA LEU A 170 -2.89 16.12 -9.01
C LEU A 170 -4.37 16.37 -9.28
N ASP A 171 -4.88 17.49 -8.77
CA ASP A 171 -6.18 18.02 -9.17
C ASP A 171 -5.99 18.86 -10.46
N MET A 172 -6.81 18.54 -11.47
CA MET A 172 -6.80 19.20 -12.78
C MET A 172 -7.86 20.28 -12.83
N ARG A 173 -7.61 21.40 -13.54
CA ARG A 173 -8.58 22.50 -13.70
C ARG A 173 -9.78 22.15 -14.56
N ALA A 174 -9.70 21.06 -15.32
CA ALA A 174 -10.75 20.56 -16.20
C ALA A 174 -10.60 19.04 -16.37
N PRO A 175 -11.63 18.34 -16.87
CA PRO A 175 -11.57 16.92 -17.16
C PRO A 175 -10.34 16.55 -17.99
N HIS A 176 -9.52 15.62 -17.50
CA HIS A 176 -8.29 15.20 -18.16
C HIS A 176 -8.49 14.20 -19.32
N GLY A 177 -9.70 13.68 -19.51
CA GLY A 177 -10.08 12.82 -20.64
C GLY A 177 -9.60 11.37 -20.58
N LEU A 178 -8.77 10.98 -19.63
CA LEU A 178 -8.36 9.59 -19.47
C LEU A 178 -9.48 8.75 -18.84
N ILE A 179 -9.83 7.65 -19.51
CA ILE A 179 -10.85 6.70 -19.03
C ILE A 179 -10.23 5.46 -18.37
N GLU A 180 -8.97 5.17 -18.67
CA GLU A 180 -8.23 4.00 -18.20
C GLU A 180 -6.80 4.38 -17.79
N PRO A 181 -6.13 3.58 -16.93
CA PRO A 181 -4.75 3.79 -16.54
C PRO A 181 -3.77 3.71 -17.72
N ILE A 182 -2.70 4.46 -17.60
CA ILE A 182 -1.45 4.23 -18.33
C ILE A 182 -0.52 3.50 -17.36
N LEU A 183 -0.42 2.17 -17.49
CA LEU A 183 0.36 1.36 -16.56
C LEU A 183 1.86 1.56 -16.77
N MET A 184 2.28 1.86 -17.99
CA MET A 184 3.67 2.12 -18.32
C MET A 184 3.75 2.96 -19.59
N ASP A 185 4.29 4.17 -19.50
CA ASP A 185 4.71 4.95 -20.66
C ASP A 185 6.24 5.15 -20.61
N ALA A 186 6.94 4.29 -21.33
CA ALA A 186 8.41 4.31 -21.42
C ALA A 186 8.93 5.17 -22.59
N ARG A 187 8.08 6.00 -23.22
CA ARG A 187 8.46 6.94 -24.28
C ARG A 187 9.08 8.23 -23.71
N CYS A 188 10.04 8.08 -22.83
CA CYS A 188 10.79 9.15 -22.18
C CYS A 188 12.28 8.86 -22.22
N ALA A 189 13.11 9.84 -21.91
CA ALA A 189 14.56 9.66 -21.81
C ALA A 189 14.87 8.62 -20.73
N GLN A 190 15.66 7.61 -21.09
CA GLN A 190 16.06 6.51 -20.23
C GLN A 190 17.32 6.90 -19.45
N THR A 191 17.12 7.64 -18.36
CA THR A 191 18.19 8.10 -17.49
C THR A 191 18.14 7.36 -16.15
N ASP A 192 19.29 6.95 -15.62
CA ASP A 192 19.41 6.25 -14.33
C ASP A 192 18.62 4.92 -14.30
N GLY A 193 18.81 4.12 -15.34
CA GLY A 193 18.18 2.81 -15.50
C GLY A 193 16.92 2.85 -16.37
N TYR A 194 16.01 1.89 -16.17
CA TYR A 194 14.77 1.82 -16.93
C TYR A 194 13.71 2.75 -16.32
N ARG A 195 13.25 3.72 -17.12
CA ARG A 195 12.38 4.82 -16.68
C ARG A 195 11.05 4.80 -17.42
N PHE A 196 9.95 5.06 -16.72
CA PHE A 196 8.62 5.19 -17.29
C PHE A 196 7.71 6.05 -16.40
N PHE A 197 6.62 6.50 -16.99
CA PHE A 197 5.53 7.14 -16.26
C PHE A 197 4.37 6.18 -16.09
N TYR A 198 3.73 6.27 -14.91
CA TYR A 198 2.54 5.56 -14.53
C TYR A 198 1.43 6.56 -14.22
N VAL A 199 0.19 6.32 -14.70
CA VAL A 199 -0.92 7.24 -14.49
C VAL A 199 -2.18 6.50 -14.11
N LEU A 200 -2.82 6.93 -13.02
CA LEU A 200 -4.16 6.49 -12.63
C LEU A 200 -5.15 7.64 -12.72
N PRO A 201 -6.22 7.51 -13.51
CA PRO A 201 -7.33 8.46 -13.52
C PRO A 201 -8.25 8.20 -12.32
N LEU A 202 -7.91 8.76 -11.15
CA LEU A 202 -8.63 8.51 -9.90
C LEU A 202 -10.04 9.10 -9.89
N ALA A 203 -10.23 10.27 -10.52
CA ALA A 203 -11.55 10.89 -10.75
C ALA A 203 -11.48 11.65 -12.07
N THR A 204 -12.57 12.28 -12.48
CA THR A 204 -12.64 13.04 -13.75
C THR A 204 -11.61 14.15 -13.84
N GLU A 205 -11.29 14.78 -12.70
CA GLU A 205 -10.35 15.90 -12.58
C GLU A 205 -9.21 15.57 -11.62
N ARG A 206 -8.98 14.29 -11.31
CA ARG A 206 -7.88 13.86 -10.41
C ARG A 206 -7.08 12.73 -11.02
N LEU A 207 -5.77 12.94 -11.11
CA LEU A 207 -4.78 11.95 -11.57
C LEU A 207 -3.78 11.66 -10.45
N LEU A 208 -3.40 10.39 -10.32
CA LEU A 208 -2.07 10.06 -9.80
C LEU A 208 -1.13 9.94 -11.00
N VAL A 209 -0.03 10.68 -10.98
CA VAL A 209 1.04 10.58 -11.97
C VAL A 209 2.33 10.25 -11.24
N GLU A 210 3.00 9.19 -11.67
CA GLU A 210 4.20 8.68 -11.04
C GLU A 210 5.32 8.56 -12.06
N GLU A 211 6.52 8.99 -11.70
CA GLU A 211 7.77 8.71 -12.41
C GLU A 211 8.49 7.59 -11.69
N THR A 212 8.72 6.48 -12.39
CA THR A 212 9.31 5.26 -11.84
C THR A 212 10.61 4.91 -12.57
N ARG A 213 11.61 4.48 -11.80
CA ARG A 213 12.91 3.98 -12.32
C ARG A 213 13.25 2.63 -11.71
N PHE A 214 13.72 1.70 -12.53
CA PHE A 214 14.43 0.50 -12.09
C PHE A 214 15.93 0.74 -12.22
N SER A 215 16.64 0.78 -11.10
CA SER A 215 18.03 1.24 -11.01
C SER A 215 18.85 0.34 -10.08
N LEU A 216 20.18 0.46 -10.16
CA LEU A 216 21.10 -0.23 -9.26
C LEU A 216 21.36 0.53 -7.96
N THR A 217 20.83 1.73 -7.83
CA THR A 217 21.03 2.61 -6.66
C THR A 217 19.69 3.07 -6.08
N PRO A 218 19.58 3.22 -4.74
CA PRO A 218 18.33 3.64 -4.09
C PRO A 218 18.05 5.16 -4.19
N GLN A 219 19.05 5.98 -4.51
CA GLN A 219 18.92 7.43 -4.51
C GLN A 219 17.97 7.90 -5.62
N LEU A 220 17.05 8.78 -5.29
CA LEU A 220 16.15 9.48 -6.20
C LEU A 220 16.27 10.97 -5.94
N ASP A 221 16.56 11.75 -7.00
CA ASP A 221 16.42 13.19 -6.94
C ASP A 221 14.92 13.54 -7.00
N CYS A 222 14.37 13.92 -5.85
CA CYS A 222 12.94 14.20 -5.72
C CYS A 222 12.52 15.47 -6.47
N GLU A 223 13.39 16.47 -6.62
CA GLU A 223 13.07 17.71 -7.35
C GLU A 223 13.04 17.44 -8.86
N ASP A 224 14.02 16.69 -9.38
CA ASP A 224 14.03 16.25 -10.78
C ASP A 224 12.81 15.40 -11.09
N ALA A 225 12.51 14.41 -10.25
CA ALA A 225 11.34 13.53 -10.40
C ALA A 225 10.02 14.33 -10.34
N ARG A 226 9.88 15.26 -9.38
CA ARG A 226 8.71 16.14 -9.28
C ARG A 226 8.52 16.98 -10.53
N SER A 227 9.59 17.60 -11.02
CA SER A 227 9.56 18.41 -12.23
C SER A 227 9.15 17.59 -13.44
N ALA A 228 9.67 16.36 -13.57
CA ALA A 228 9.32 15.42 -14.62
C ALA A 228 7.85 15.00 -14.56
N VAL A 229 7.32 14.70 -13.37
CA VAL A 229 5.90 14.35 -13.15
C VAL A 229 5.00 15.49 -13.59
N LEU A 230 5.29 16.73 -13.18
CA LEU A 230 4.47 17.90 -13.55
C LEU A 230 4.54 18.18 -15.06
N ALA A 231 5.71 18.07 -15.67
CA ALA A 231 5.88 18.22 -17.12
C ALA A 231 5.11 17.14 -17.90
N TYR A 232 5.12 15.89 -17.40
CA TYR A 232 4.35 14.81 -18.01
C TYR A 232 2.85 15.01 -17.84
N ALA A 233 2.38 15.44 -16.66
CA ALA A 233 0.98 15.69 -16.35
C ALA A 233 0.36 16.79 -17.21
N ALA A 234 1.16 17.80 -17.62
CA ALA A 234 0.72 18.89 -18.51
C ALA A 234 0.12 18.39 -19.84
N ARG A 235 0.42 17.18 -20.27
CA ARG A 235 -0.18 16.54 -21.46
C ARG A 235 -1.69 16.27 -21.31
N PHE A 236 -2.20 16.20 -20.09
CA PHE A 236 -3.59 15.92 -19.75
C PHE A 236 -4.39 17.18 -19.36
N GLY A 237 -3.73 18.32 -19.32
CA GLY A 237 -4.35 19.60 -18.97
C GLY A 237 -3.56 20.41 -17.95
N THR A 238 -4.19 21.45 -17.44
CA THR A 238 -3.57 22.33 -16.45
C THR A 238 -3.83 21.81 -15.05
N VAL A 239 -2.76 21.64 -14.26
CA VAL A 239 -2.85 21.30 -12.85
C VAL A 239 -3.43 22.48 -12.07
N ALA A 240 -4.38 22.22 -11.17
CA ALA A 240 -4.84 23.19 -10.19
C ALA A 240 -3.74 23.44 -9.13
N HIS A 241 -3.65 24.66 -8.64
CA HIS A 241 -2.68 25.03 -7.61
C HIS A 241 -3.21 24.72 -6.21
#